data_5687b314ee0fa8b4084180e6b98e85a8
#
_entry.id   5687b314ee0fa8b4084180e6b98e85a8
#
_cell.length_a   1.000
_cell.length_b   1.000
_cell.length_c   1.000
_cell.angle_alpha   90.00
_cell.angle_beta   90.00
_cell.angle_gamma   90.00
#
_symmetry.space_group_name_H-M   'P 1'
#
loop_
_entity.id
_entity.type
_entity.pdbx_description
1 polymer ?
#
loop_
_entity_poly.entity_id
_entity_poly.type
_entity_poly.pdbx_seq_one_letter_code
_entity_poly.pdbx_strand_id
1 'polypeptide(L)'
;MEQTVLDNIKEQPSVLKRTLENRNVFVDPFVALFKKYSIKKVIFFGSGTSYNVSHIAAYYFKQIVGIDACAQYPTVFKNYEKADWTGTLKNEEILFVGISQSGTSVSTCEVMEFAKKNGHHTLAITGNLSSKITEFTDVSVHLLVGDELTPPETKGYTVSVLSVYLWAIAVAKEKGIYTEEAHTKAISEAAALIDRFQTVIEEGEAWYDRNRTSIVHSDRIYVLGYGVDYGSALEGMLKVGEMLRLPTIGYELEEYSHGPTMAIQKNQTILIIGSDEVEFERMLTF
;
A
#
# COMPACT_ATOMS: atom_id res chain seq x y z
N MET A 1 28.26 10.10 -6.70
CA MET A 1 27.52 10.70 -5.56
C MET A 1 26.66 9.59 -4.98
N GLU A 2 26.50 9.56 -3.69
CA GLU A 2 25.63 8.60 -3.02
C GLU A 2 24.17 9.00 -3.29
N GLN A 3 23.31 8.05 -3.63
CA GLN A 3 21.90 8.30 -3.93
C GLN A 3 21.18 8.83 -2.69
N THR A 4 20.40 9.88 -2.84
CA THR A 4 19.62 10.48 -1.75
C THR A 4 18.14 10.06 -1.83
N VAL A 5 17.40 10.27 -0.75
CA VAL A 5 15.93 10.05 -0.74
C VAL A 5 15.25 10.96 -1.77
N LEU A 6 15.72 12.19 -1.94
CA LEU A 6 15.16 13.10 -2.94
C LEU A 6 15.39 12.61 -4.37
N ASP A 7 16.54 11.96 -4.65
CA ASP A 7 16.78 11.33 -5.95
C ASP A 7 15.76 10.21 -6.19
N ASN A 8 15.48 9.37 -5.18
CA ASN A 8 14.45 8.34 -5.26
C ASN A 8 13.05 8.93 -5.49
N ILE A 9 12.72 10.04 -4.84
CA ILE A 9 11.45 10.74 -5.07
C ILE A 9 11.36 11.21 -6.53
N LYS A 10 12.44 11.81 -7.06
CA LYS A 10 12.49 12.33 -8.44
C LYS A 10 12.50 11.22 -9.51
N GLU A 11 12.88 10.02 -9.16
CA GLU A 11 12.81 8.86 -10.07
C GLU A 11 11.39 8.27 -10.19
N GLN A 12 10.49 8.53 -9.26
CA GLN A 12 9.16 7.89 -9.21
C GLN A 12 8.38 7.98 -10.54
N PRO A 13 8.31 9.14 -11.24
CA PRO A 13 7.57 9.21 -12.51
C PRO A 13 8.04 8.16 -13.54
N SER A 14 9.35 8.02 -13.71
CA SER A 14 9.93 7.08 -14.67
C SER A 14 9.74 5.62 -14.25
N VAL A 15 9.84 5.34 -12.94
CA VAL A 15 9.66 4.00 -12.38
C VAL A 15 8.20 3.57 -12.46
N LEU A 16 7.26 4.45 -12.14
CA LEU A 16 5.83 4.19 -12.26
C LEU A 16 5.41 3.95 -13.71
N LYS A 17 5.93 4.75 -14.65
CA LYS A 17 5.68 4.54 -16.09
C LYS A 17 6.17 3.17 -16.55
N ARG A 18 7.40 2.80 -16.21
CA ARG A 18 7.98 1.48 -16.51
C ARG A 18 7.14 0.35 -15.87
N THR A 19 6.67 0.54 -14.65
CA THR A 19 5.82 -0.43 -13.94
C THR A 19 4.50 -0.63 -14.68
N LEU A 20 3.85 0.45 -15.10
CA LEU A 20 2.59 0.39 -15.86
C LEU A 20 2.78 -0.30 -17.22
N GLU A 21 3.86 0.05 -17.95
CA GLU A 21 4.18 -0.53 -19.27
C GLU A 21 4.47 -2.03 -19.20
N ASN A 22 5.15 -2.49 -18.13
CA ASN A 22 5.54 -3.89 -17.94
C ASN A 22 4.64 -4.64 -16.96
N ARG A 23 3.43 -4.14 -16.69
CA ARG A 23 2.53 -4.69 -15.66
C ARG A 23 2.20 -6.17 -15.81
N ASN A 24 2.24 -6.69 -17.02
CA ASN A 24 1.89 -8.10 -17.28
C ASN A 24 2.76 -9.07 -16.48
N VAL A 25 4.01 -8.71 -16.15
CA VAL A 25 4.93 -9.61 -15.42
C VAL A 25 4.46 -9.91 -14.00
N PHE A 26 3.63 -9.06 -13.42
CA PHE A 26 3.07 -9.27 -12.08
C PHE A 26 1.54 -9.35 -12.04
N VAL A 27 0.85 -8.80 -13.04
CA VAL A 27 -0.62 -8.87 -13.12
C VAL A 27 -1.08 -10.24 -13.63
N ASP A 28 -0.51 -10.74 -14.72
CA ASP A 28 -0.97 -12.00 -15.34
C ASP A 28 -0.86 -13.20 -14.38
N PRO A 29 0.27 -13.40 -13.64
CA PRO A 29 0.36 -14.48 -12.66
C PRO A 29 -0.64 -14.33 -11.51
N PHE A 30 -0.97 -13.09 -11.09
CA PHE A 30 -1.95 -12.82 -10.06
C PHE A 30 -3.37 -13.18 -10.54
N VAL A 31 -3.76 -12.71 -11.73
CA VAL A 31 -5.07 -13.00 -12.33
C VAL A 31 -5.23 -14.51 -12.60
N ALA A 32 -4.14 -15.19 -12.97
CA ALA A 32 -4.17 -16.64 -13.18
C ALA A 32 -4.62 -17.43 -11.95
N LEU A 33 -4.35 -16.94 -10.73
CA LEU A 33 -4.86 -17.54 -9.49
C LEU A 33 -6.39 -17.48 -9.42
N PHE A 34 -6.98 -16.35 -9.79
CA PHE A 34 -8.44 -16.17 -9.80
C PHE A 34 -9.13 -16.92 -10.93
N LYS A 35 -8.44 -17.18 -12.04
CA LYS A 35 -8.92 -18.06 -13.11
C LYS A 35 -8.93 -19.52 -12.68
N LYS A 36 -7.89 -19.92 -11.97
CA LYS A 36 -7.66 -21.33 -11.61
C LYS A 36 -8.44 -21.73 -10.36
N TYR A 37 -8.59 -20.82 -9.41
CA TYR A 37 -9.14 -21.11 -8.09
C TYR A 37 -10.34 -20.22 -7.77
N SER A 38 -11.27 -20.75 -6.97
CA SER A 38 -12.43 -20.01 -6.48
C SER A 38 -12.06 -19.15 -5.27
N ILE A 39 -11.20 -18.15 -5.47
CA ILE A 39 -10.78 -17.25 -4.39
C ILE A 39 -11.96 -16.39 -3.93
N LYS A 40 -12.30 -16.47 -2.65
CA LYS A 40 -13.39 -15.74 -2.00
C LYS A 40 -12.89 -14.72 -0.98
N LYS A 41 -11.65 -14.88 -0.51
CA LYS A 41 -11.03 -13.98 0.46
C LYS A 41 -9.56 -13.77 0.13
N VAL A 42 -9.09 -12.52 0.30
CA VAL A 42 -7.67 -12.17 0.18
C VAL A 42 -7.19 -11.55 1.48
N ILE A 43 -6.08 -12.05 2.01
CA ILE A 43 -5.44 -11.47 3.20
C ILE A 43 -4.06 -10.95 2.78
N PHE A 44 -3.87 -9.64 2.93
CA PHE A 44 -2.63 -8.96 2.61
C PHE A 44 -1.75 -8.85 3.85
N PHE A 45 -0.47 -9.16 3.69
CA PHE A 45 0.53 -9.11 4.76
C PHE A 45 1.73 -8.27 4.35
N GLY A 46 2.22 -7.50 5.28
CA GLY A 46 3.43 -6.71 5.14
C GLY A 46 3.86 -6.14 6.49
N SER A 47 4.98 -5.47 6.53
CA SER A 47 5.48 -4.74 7.70
C SER A 47 5.94 -3.35 7.28
N GLY A 48 5.75 -2.33 8.12
CA GLY A 48 6.08 -0.95 7.79
C GLY A 48 5.33 -0.47 6.53
N THR A 49 6.05 0.10 5.58
CA THR A 49 5.53 0.53 4.27
C THR A 49 4.65 -0.53 3.60
N SER A 50 5.09 -1.79 3.61
CA SER A 50 4.33 -2.89 3.00
C SER A 50 3.00 -3.18 3.72
N TYR A 51 2.91 -2.94 5.04
CA TYR A 51 1.65 -3.03 5.77
C TYR A 51 0.70 -1.88 5.39
N ASN A 52 1.24 -0.67 5.24
CA ASN A 52 0.45 0.49 4.80
C ASN A 52 -0.13 0.27 3.40
N VAL A 53 0.65 -0.29 2.48
CA VAL A 53 0.15 -0.74 1.16
C VAL A 53 -0.90 -1.84 1.29
N SER A 54 -0.73 -2.78 2.22
CA SER A 54 -1.72 -3.84 2.46
C SER A 54 -3.10 -3.30 2.85
N HIS A 55 -3.14 -2.20 3.61
CA HIS A 55 -4.39 -1.49 3.91
C HIS A 55 -5.06 -0.98 2.64
N ILE A 56 -4.31 -0.30 1.78
CA ILE A 56 -4.82 0.23 0.51
C ILE A 56 -5.31 -0.90 -0.39
N ALA A 57 -4.52 -1.98 -0.49
CA ALA A 57 -4.89 -3.17 -1.25
C ALA A 57 -6.23 -3.76 -0.80
N ALA A 58 -6.44 -3.88 0.52
CA ALA A 58 -7.69 -4.40 1.07
C ALA A 58 -8.90 -3.53 0.69
N TYR A 59 -8.76 -2.19 0.69
CA TYR A 59 -9.80 -1.28 0.20
C TYR A 59 -10.09 -1.48 -1.28
N TYR A 60 -9.07 -1.52 -2.13
CA TYR A 60 -9.27 -1.73 -3.57
C TYR A 60 -9.97 -3.05 -3.86
N PHE A 61 -9.59 -4.13 -3.17
CA PHE A 61 -10.24 -5.42 -3.39
C PHE A 61 -11.69 -5.45 -2.91
N LYS A 62 -12.02 -4.79 -1.82
CA LYS A 62 -13.41 -4.64 -1.38
C LYS A 62 -14.24 -3.79 -2.34
N GLN A 63 -13.74 -2.63 -2.73
CA GLN A 63 -14.52 -1.66 -3.51
C GLN A 63 -14.56 -1.98 -5.00
N ILE A 64 -13.45 -2.43 -5.58
CA ILE A 64 -13.34 -2.66 -7.03
C ILE A 64 -13.72 -4.09 -7.38
N VAL A 65 -13.29 -5.07 -6.58
CA VAL A 65 -13.49 -6.50 -6.87
C VAL A 65 -14.71 -7.08 -6.15
N GLY A 66 -15.20 -6.42 -5.10
CA GLY A 66 -16.33 -6.90 -4.30
C GLY A 66 -16.04 -8.22 -3.57
N ILE A 67 -14.79 -8.44 -3.14
CA ILE A 67 -14.35 -9.64 -2.43
C ILE A 67 -13.97 -9.29 -0.98
N ASP A 68 -14.17 -10.22 -0.05
CA ASP A 68 -13.66 -10.04 1.32
C ASP A 68 -12.14 -9.93 1.29
N ALA A 69 -11.62 -8.84 1.83
CA ALA A 69 -10.20 -8.57 1.87
C ALA A 69 -9.81 -7.82 3.15
N CYS A 70 -8.65 -8.14 3.71
CA CYS A 70 -8.13 -7.44 4.88
C CYS A 70 -6.60 -7.37 4.85
N ALA A 71 -6.07 -6.36 5.55
CA ALA A 71 -4.66 -6.26 5.88
C ALA A 71 -4.42 -6.82 7.28
N GLN A 72 -3.34 -7.56 7.47
CA GLN A 72 -3.00 -8.14 8.76
C GLN A 72 -1.52 -7.97 9.08
N TYR A 73 -1.21 -7.69 10.34
CA TYR A 73 0.16 -7.81 10.83
C TYR A 73 0.57 -9.29 10.88
N PRO A 74 1.68 -9.68 10.26
CA PRO A 74 2.09 -11.10 10.19
C PRO A 74 2.18 -11.77 11.57
N THR A 75 2.76 -11.09 12.55
CA THR A 75 2.92 -11.61 13.92
C THR A 75 1.60 -11.71 14.69
N VAL A 76 0.70 -10.75 14.50
CA VAL A 76 -0.64 -10.80 15.13
C VAL A 76 -1.44 -11.94 14.53
N PHE A 77 -1.46 -12.04 13.20
CA PHE A 77 -2.19 -13.10 12.51
C PHE A 77 -1.72 -14.49 12.97
N LYS A 78 -0.42 -14.75 12.94
CA LYS A 78 0.15 -16.05 13.30
C LYS A 78 -0.24 -16.52 14.71
N ASN A 79 -0.41 -15.60 15.66
CA ASN A 79 -0.58 -15.94 17.06
C ASN A 79 -2.02 -15.79 17.57
N TYR A 80 -2.84 -14.95 16.93
CA TYR A 80 -4.14 -14.56 17.49
C TYR A 80 -5.31 -14.61 16.50
N GLU A 81 -5.02 -14.80 15.18
CA GLU A 81 -6.03 -14.70 14.14
C GLU A 81 -6.25 -16.03 13.42
N LYS A 82 -7.35 -16.11 12.71
CA LYS A 82 -7.69 -17.19 11.76
C LYS A 82 -7.96 -16.59 10.39
N ALA A 83 -7.68 -17.37 9.37
CA ALA A 83 -7.97 -16.98 7.98
C ALA A 83 -9.48 -16.79 7.76
N ASP A 84 -10.30 -17.60 8.42
CA ASP A 84 -11.75 -17.48 8.47
C ASP A 84 -12.28 -17.84 9.86
N TRP A 85 -12.89 -16.86 10.54
CA TRP A 85 -13.52 -17.04 11.85
C TRP A 85 -14.91 -17.68 11.75
N THR A 86 -15.54 -17.62 10.58
CA THR A 86 -16.88 -18.18 10.37
C THR A 86 -16.83 -19.70 10.15
N GLY A 87 -15.68 -20.21 9.71
CA GLY A 87 -15.51 -21.60 9.32
C GLY A 87 -16.27 -22.00 8.04
N THR A 88 -16.68 -21.00 7.24
CA THR A 88 -17.47 -21.22 6.02
C THR A 88 -16.60 -21.35 4.77
N LEU A 89 -15.37 -20.86 4.82
CA LEU A 89 -14.43 -20.91 3.71
C LEU A 89 -13.47 -22.09 3.88
N LYS A 90 -13.17 -22.75 2.77
CA LYS A 90 -12.07 -23.71 2.70
C LYS A 90 -10.74 -22.96 2.58
N ASN A 91 -9.66 -23.58 3.04
CA ASN A 91 -8.32 -22.95 2.97
C ASN A 91 -7.93 -22.61 1.51
N GLU A 92 -8.29 -23.42 0.54
CA GLU A 92 -8.09 -23.22 -0.91
C GLU A 92 -8.92 -22.07 -1.51
N GLU A 93 -9.88 -21.50 -0.78
CA GLU A 93 -10.67 -20.34 -1.19
C GLU A 93 -10.09 -19.02 -0.67
N ILE A 94 -8.98 -19.11 0.07
CA ILE A 94 -8.33 -17.95 0.70
C ILE A 94 -6.93 -17.78 0.12
N LEU A 95 -6.67 -16.59 -0.43
CA LEU A 95 -5.36 -16.20 -0.95
C LEU A 95 -4.61 -15.33 0.07
N PHE A 96 -3.41 -15.76 0.42
CA PHE A 96 -2.47 -14.98 1.22
C PHE A 96 -1.51 -14.23 0.29
N VAL A 97 -1.40 -12.94 0.45
CA VAL A 97 -0.54 -12.08 -0.36
C VAL A 97 0.50 -11.42 0.53
N GLY A 98 1.76 -11.77 0.32
CA GLY A 98 2.90 -11.15 1.00
C GLY A 98 3.46 -9.99 0.17
N ILE A 99 3.46 -8.78 0.73
CA ILE A 99 4.10 -7.60 0.14
C ILE A 99 5.41 -7.39 0.88
N SER A 100 6.54 -7.49 0.18
CA SER A 100 7.86 -7.34 0.80
C SER A 100 8.90 -6.93 -0.24
N GLN A 101 9.29 -5.65 -0.27
CA GLN A 101 10.28 -5.16 -1.23
C GLN A 101 11.59 -5.93 -1.13
N SER A 102 12.15 -6.10 0.05
CA SER A 102 13.38 -6.87 0.25
C SER A 102 13.19 -8.39 0.11
N GLY A 103 11.97 -8.88 0.35
CA GLY A 103 11.65 -10.30 0.40
C GLY A 103 12.29 -11.06 1.57
N THR A 104 12.84 -10.35 2.57
CA THR A 104 13.56 -10.92 3.71
C THR A 104 12.91 -10.67 5.05
N SER A 105 11.77 -9.96 5.10
CA SER A 105 11.02 -9.72 6.34
C SER A 105 10.66 -11.05 7.00
N VAL A 106 11.25 -11.30 8.17
CA VAL A 106 11.12 -12.58 8.89
C VAL A 106 9.66 -12.91 9.16
N SER A 107 8.92 -11.97 9.73
CA SER A 107 7.51 -12.18 10.08
C SER A 107 6.62 -12.44 8.86
N THR A 108 6.89 -11.74 7.75
CA THR A 108 6.16 -11.96 6.50
C THR A 108 6.50 -13.32 5.89
N CYS A 109 7.76 -13.73 5.89
CA CYS A 109 8.15 -15.08 5.46
C CYS A 109 7.48 -16.16 6.30
N GLU A 110 7.45 -16.03 7.62
CA GLU A 110 6.84 -17.00 8.53
C GLU A 110 5.32 -17.15 8.31
N VAL A 111 4.59 -16.07 8.05
CA VAL A 111 3.14 -16.17 7.78
C VAL A 111 2.87 -16.78 6.40
N MET A 112 3.71 -16.51 5.40
CA MET A 112 3.60 -17.17 4.08
C MET A 112 3.90 -18.66 4.18
N GLU A 113 4.93 -19.05 4.93
CA GLU A 113 5.22 -20.46 5.21
C GLU A 113 4.06 -21.16 5.94
N PHE A 114 3.50 -20.50 6.96
CA PHE A 114 2.31 -20.97 7.67
C PHE A 114 1.13 -21.19 6.71
N ALA A 115 0.83 -20.21 5.86
CA ALA A 115 -0.27 -20.29 4.91
C ALA A 115 -0.11 -21.48 3.95
N LYS A 116 1.07 -21.63 3.36
CA LYS A 116 1.39 -22.71 2.44
C LYS A 116 1.26 -24.09 3.11
N LYS A 117 1.78 -24.25 4.34
CA LYS A 117 1.67 -25.50 5.12
C LYS A 117 0.23 -25.87 5.47
N ASN A 118 -0.65 -24.88 5.58
CA ASN A 118 -2.07 -25.08 5.89
C ASN A 118 -2.98 -25.16 4.65
N GLY A 119 -2.42 -25.21 3.44
CA GLY A 119 -3.18 -25.42 2.21
C GLY A 119 -3.88 -24.17 1.68
N HIS A 120 -3.49 -22.99 2.11
CA HIS A 120 -3.89 -21.74 1.49
C HIS A 120 -3.07 -21.46 0.23
N HIS A 121 -3.65 -20.76 -0.73
CA HIS A 121 -2.88 -20.25 -1.86
C HIS A 121 -2.04 -19.05 -1.42
N THR A 122 -0.82 -18.97 -1.94
CA THR A 122 0.15 -17.97 -1.52
C THR A 122 0.78 -17.27 -2.71
N LEU A 123 0.85 -15.94 -2.63
CA LEU A 123 1.57 -15.10 -3.60
C LEU A 123 2.43 -14.08 -2.86
N ALA A 124 3.65 -13.84 -3.35
CA ALA A 124 4.45 -12.70 -2.91
C ALA A 124 4.76 -11.74 -4.06
N ILE A 125 4.77 -10.43 -3.74
CA ILE A 125 5.38 -9.41 -4.58
C ILE A 125 6.64 -8.89 -3.90
N THR A 126 7.78 -8.94 -4.61
CA THR A 126 9.08 -8.60 -4.05
C THR A 126 10.00 -7.97 -5.10
N GLY A 127 10.88 -7.07 -4.69
CA GLY A 127 11.91 -6.49 -5.55
C GLY A 127 13.03 -7.47 -5.91
N ASN A 128 13.13 -8.60 -5.21
CA ASN A 128 14.15 -9.61 -5.44
C ASN A 128 13.53 -11.02 -5.51
N LEU A 129 13.40 -11.55 -6.72
CA LEU A 129 12.86 -12.91 -6.94
C LEU A 129 13.77 -14.07 -6.46
N SER A 130 14.98 -13.77 -5.99
CA SER A 130 15.86 -14.73 -5.32
C SER A 130 15.82 -14.62 -3.80
N SER A 131 14.91 -13.80 -3.26
CA SER A 131 14.79 -13.57 -1.82
C SER A 131 14.03 -14.70 -1.11
N LYS A 132 14.16 -14.74 0.22
CA LYS A 132 13.64 -15.82 1.06
C LYS A 132 12.14 -16.04 0.96
N ILE A 133 11.34 -14.97 0.78
CA ILE A 133 9.88 -15.08 0.71
C ILE A 133 9.42 -15.99 -0.43
N THR A 134 10.20 -16.08 -1.52
CA THR A 134 9.86 -16.88 -2.70
C THR A 134 9.86 -18.38 -2.43
N GLU A 135 10.58 -18.83 -1.41
CA GLU A 135 10.61 -20.24 -0.99
C GLU A 135 9.26 -20.67 -0.37
N PHE A 136 8.54 -19.70 0.19
CA PHE A 136 7.30 -19.92 0.95
C PHE A 136 6.03 -19.58 0.18
N THR A 137 6.12 -19.29 -1.11
CA THR A 137 4.96 -18.91 -1.93
C THR A 137 4.78 -19.85 -3.13
N ASP A 138 3.53 -19.98 -3.57
CA ASP A 138 3.21 -20.75 -4.78
C ASP A 138 3.52 -19.95 -6.03
N VAL A 139 3.32 -18.62 -5.93
CA VAL A 139 3.62 -17.66 -6.99
C VAL A 139 4.41 -16.51 -6.40
N SER A 140 5.48 -16.11 -7.06
CA SER A 140 6.25 -14.92 -6.73
C SER A 140 6.34 -14.02 -7.95
N VAL A 141 6.03 -12.73 -7.76
CA VAL A 141 6.05 -11.73 -8.83
C VAL A 141 6.98 -10.57 -8.50
N HIS A 142 7.52 -9.96 -9.54
CA HIS A 142 8.51 -8.91 -9.40
C HIS A 142 7.87 -7.54 -9.16
N LEU A 143 8.24 -6.90 -8.05
CA LEU A 143 7.98 -5.50 -7.79
C LEU A 143 9.01 -4.67 -8.57
N LEU A 144 8.57 -3.95 -9.60
CA LEU A 144 9.44 -3.29 -10.59
C LEU A 144 10.04 -1.95 -10.08
N VAL A 145 10.43 -1.92 -8.82
CA VAL A 145 10.92 -0.71 -8.13
C VAL A 145 12.34 -0.30 -8.59
N GLY A 146 13.15 -1.27 -9.01
CA GLY A 146 14.58 -1.06 -9.26
C GLY A 146 15.36 -0.90 -7.95
N ASP A 147 16.56 -0.35 -8.04
CA ASP A 147 17.42 -0.14 -6.87
C ASP A 147 16.93 1.05 -6.04
N GLU A 148 16.74 0.84 -4.75
CA GLU A 148 16.45 1.86 -3.75
C GLU A 148 17.34 1.60 -2.55
N LEU A 149 18.58 2.12 -2.65
CA LEU A 149 19.66 1.79 -1.71
C LEU A 149 19.66 2.68 -0.47
N THR A 150 18.92 3.78 -0.51
CA THR A 150 18.85 4.75 0.59
C THR A 150 17.55 4.59 1.36
N PRO A 151 17.56 4.13 2.60
CA PRO A 151 16.39 4.19 3.45
C PRO A 151 16.11 5.65 3.87
N PRO A 152 14.85 6.04 4.08
CA PRO A 152 13.62 5.24 3.96
C PRO A 152 13.15 5.02 2.52
N GLU A 153 12.42 3.94 2.31
CA GLU A 153 11.80 3.60 1.01
C GLU A 153 10.80 4.67 0.57
N THR A 154 10.82 5.04 -0.71
CA THR A 154 9.87 5.99 -1.34
C THR A 154 9.25 5.41 -2.60
N LYS A 155 10.08 5.00 -3.57
CA LYS A 155 9.64 4.34 -4.81
C LYS A 155 8.90 3.03 -4.53
N GLY A 156 9.40 2.27 -3.55
CA GLY A 156 8.78 1.01 -3.13
C GLY A 156 7.32 1.16 -2.74
N TYR A 157 6.98 2.24 -2.03
CA TYR A 157 5.60 2.54 -1.68
C TYR A 157 4.73 2.79 -2.91
N THR A 158 5.07 3.78 -3.73
CA THR A 158 4.24 4.19 -4.87
C THR A 158 4.11 3.10 -5.93
N VAL A 159 5.18 2.35 -6.20
CA VAL A 159 5.15 1.18 -7.09
C VAL A 159 4.26 0.08 -6.53
N SER A 160 4.32 -0.16 -5.23
CA SER A 160 3.45 -1.16 -4.59
C SER A 160 1.98 -0.77 -4.64
N VAL A 161 1.65 0.51 -4.37
CA VAL A 161 0.27 1.03 -4.49
C VAL A 161 -0.25 0.88 -5.91
N LEU A 162 0.54 1.27 -6.92
CA LEU A 162 0.18 1.07 -8.33
C LEU A 162 -0.03 -0.42 -8.65
N SER A 163 0.85 -1.29 -8.16
CA SER A 163 0.77 -2.73 -8.44
C SER A 163 -0.51 -3.36 -7.88
N VAL A 164 -0.90 -3.03 -6.64
CA VAL A 164 -2.13 -3.57 -6.03
C VAL A 164 -3.39 -2.99 -6.65
N TYR A 165 -3.36 -1.73 -7.12
CA TYR A 165 -4.43 -1.16 -7.92
C TYR A 165 -4.61 -1.91 -9.25
N LEU A 166 -3.52 -2.14 -9.97
CA LEU A 166 -3.54 -2.87 -11.25
C LEU A 166 -4.03 -4.31 -11.07
N TRP A 167 -3.71 -4.97 -9.97
CA TRP A 167 -4.29 -6.26 -9.62
C TRP A 167 -5.81 -6.17 -9.44
N ALA A 168 -6.29 -5.19 -8.69
CA ALA A 168 -7.72 -5.05 -8.41
C ALA A 168 -8.54 -4.85 -9.70
N ILE A 169 -8.12 -3.93 -10.58
CA ILE A 169 -8.84 -3.67 -11.83
C ILE A 169 -8.76 -4.85 -12.81
N ALA A 170 -7.65 -5.58 -12.84
CA ALA A 170 -7.49 -6.74 -13.69
C ALA A 170 -8.34 -7.93 -13.21
N VAL A 171 -8.42 -8.16 -11.89
CA VAL A 171 -9.30 -9.18 -11.31
C VAL A 171 -10.77 -8.78 -11.50
N ALA A 172 -11.12 -7.50 -11.35
CA ALA A 172 -12.49 -7.02 -11.61
C ALA A 172 -12.90 -7.29 -13.07
N LYS A 173 -12.00 -7.08 -14.03
CA LYS A 173 -12.21 -7.45 -15.44
C LYS A 173 -12.39 -8.96 -15.60
N GLU A 174 -11.52 -9.76 -15.01
CA GLU A 174 -11.59 -11.22 -15.10
C GLU A 174 -12.88 -11.79 -14.52
N LYS A 175 -13.41 -11.17 -13.46
CA LYS A 175 -14.68 -11.54 -12.83
C LYS A 175 -15.91 -10.94 -13.55
N GLY A 176 -15.74 -10.20 -14.64
CA GLY A 176 -16.81 -9.56 -15.38
C GLY A 176 -17.48 -8.36 -14.66
N ILE A 177 -16.83 -7.84 -13.61
CA ILE A 177 -17.28 -6.63 -12.90
C ILE A 177 -16.94 -5.39 -13.73
N TYR A 178 -15.74 -5.34 -14.30
CA TYR A 178 -15.33 -4.34 -15.26
C TYR A 178 -15.51 -4.86 -16.68
N THR A 179 -16.08 -4.02 -17.55
CA THR A 179 -16.03 -4.25 -19.01
C THR A 179 -14.63 -3.96 -19.52
N GLU A 180 -14.35 -4.33 -20.79
CA GLU A 180 -13.09 -3.99 -21.46
C GLU A 180 -12.85 -2.47 -21.47
N GLU A 181 -13.93 -1.69 -21.74
CA GLU A 181 -13.86 -0.23 -21.77
C GLU A 181 -13.56 0.34 -20.38
N ALA A 182 -14.21 -0.16 -19.32
CA ALA A 182 -13.97 0.28 -17.93
C ALA A 182 -12.54 -0.01 -17.50
N HIS A 183 -12.03 -1.22 -17.81
CA HIS A 183 -10.64 -1.57 -17.52
C HIS A 183 -9.64 -0.68 -18.29
N THR A 184 -9.88 -0.48 -19.59
CA THR A 184 -9.01 0.38 -20.44
C THR A 184 -9.03 1.83 -19.93
N LYS A 185 -10.18 2.34 -19.53
CA LYS A 185 -10.32 3.66 -18.92
C LYS A 185 -9.49 3.77 -17.64
N ALA A 186 -9.60 2.80 -16.72
CA ALA A 186 -8.84 2.78 -15.47
C ALA A 186 -7.30 2.78 -15.71
N ILE A 187 -6.83 2.01 -16.69
CA ILE A 187 -5.41 2.03 -17.12
C ILE A 187 -5.02 3.41 -17.66
N SER A 188 -5.87 4.03 -18.48
CA SER A 188 -5.60 5.35 -19.05
C SER A 188 -5.58 6.44 -17.99
N GLU A 189 -6.43 6.38 -16.98
CA GLU A 189 -6.45 7.29 -15.84
C GLU A 189 -5.17 7.14 -14.99
N ALA A 190 -4.73 5.91 -14.75
CA ALA A 190 -3.45 5.66 -14.08
C ALA A 190 -2.26 6.23 -14.88
N ALA A 191 -2.26 6.06 -16.21
CA ALA A 191 -1.24 6.64 -17.07
C ALA A 191 -1.22 8.18 -17.00
N ALA A 192 -2.40 8.81 -17.08
CA ALA A 192 -2.53 10.26 -16.98
C ALA A 192 -2.06 10.81 -15.62
N LEU A 193 -2.32 10.08 -14.52
CA LEU A 193 -1.80 10.43 -13.20
C LEU A 193 -0.28 10.33 -13.16
N ILE A 194 0.29 9.28 -13.72
CA ILE A 194 1.75 9.08 -13.79
C ILE A 194 2.41 10.20 -14.60
N ASP A 195 1.84 10.60 -15.72
CA ASP A 195 2.36 11.70 -16.54
C ASP A 195 2.37 13.05 -15.79
N ARG A 196 1.46 13.23 -14.82
CA ARG A 196 1.41 14.41 -13.94
C ARG A 196 2.29 14.31 -12.69
N PHE A 197 2.87 13.15 -12.43
CA PHE A 197 3.54 12.89 -11.14
C PHE A 197 4.74 13.82 -10.90
N GLN A 198 5.46 14.21 -11.96
CA GLN A 198 6.54 15.19 -11.87
C GLN A 198 6.01 16.55 -11.35
N THR A 199 4.86 17.00 -11.85
CA THR A 199 4.21 18.24 -11.39
C THR A 199 3.81 18.13 -9.90
N VAL A 200 3.31 16.97 -9.47
CA VAL A 200 2.96 16.73 -8.06
C VAL A 200 4.20 16.86 -7.16
N ILE A 201 5.36 16.36 -7.60
CA ILE A 201 6.63 16.51 -6.86
C ILE A 201 7.00 17.98 -6.73
N GLU A 202 6.96 18.73 -7.83
CA GLU A 202 7.29 20.15 -7.86
C GLU A 202 6.32 21.01 -7.00
N GLU A 203 5.03 20.71 -7.07
CA GLU A 203 4.01 21.33 -6.22
C GLU A 203 4.22 21.00 -4.74
N GLY A 204 4.64 19.77 -4.44
CA GLY A 204 5.00 19.31 -3.09
C GLY A 204 6.22 20.05 -2.54
N GLU A 205 7.27 20.22 -3.34
CA GLU A 205 8.43 21.03 -2.96
C GLU A 205 8.03 22.49 -2.68
N ALA A 206 7.23 23.10 -3.56
CA ALA A 206 6.74 24.45 -3.39
C ALA A 206 5.82 24.61 -2.17
N TRP A 207 4.98 23.61 -1.88
CA TRP A 207 4.16 23.56 -0.68
C TRP A 207 5.02 23.49 0.59
N TYR A 208 6.03 22.65 0.59
CA TYR A 208 6.98 22.54 1.70
C TYR A 208 7.68 23.86 1.96
N ASP A 209 8.17 24.53 0.94
CA ASP A 209 8.86 25.83 1.09
C ASP A 209 7.95 26.90 1.73
N ARG A 210 6.67 26.93 1.34
CA ARG A 210 5.69 27.85 1.95
C ARG A 210 5.38 27.54 3.41
N ASN A 211 5.44 26.28 3.81
CA ASN A 211 5.06 25.79 5.14
C ASN A 211 6.27 25.41 6.02
N ARG A 212 7.48 25.56 5.50
CA ARG A 212 8.72 25.10 6.11
C ARG A 212 8.87 25.55 7.57
N THR A 213 8.56 26.81 7.86
CA THR A 213 8.70 27.37 9.21
C THR A 213 7.82 26.61 10.22
N SER A 214 6.59 26.31 9.87
CA SER A 214 5.68 25.56 10.74
C SER A 214 6.16 24.13 10.94
N ILE A 215 6.58 23.46 9.87
CA ILE A 215 7.02 22.07 9.90
C ILE A 215 8.32 21.91 10.73
N VAL A 216 9.32 22.77 10.47
CA VAL A 216 10.65 22.68 11.13
C VAL A 216 10.57 23.01 12.63
N HIS A 217 9.62 23.83 13.04
CA HIS A 217 9.42 24.17 14.45
C HIS A 217 8.38 23.30 15.17
N SER A 218 7.90 22.25 14.51
CA SER A 218 6.97 21.34 15.14
C SER A 218 7.67 20.40 16.10
N ASP A 219 7.12 20.28 17.32
CA ASP A 219 7.56 19.30 18.31
C ASP A 219 6.92 17.93 18.08
N ARG A 220 5.82 17.90 17.31
CA ARG A 220 5.04 16.70 16.95
C ARG A 220 4.26 16.93 15.67
N ILE A 221 4.14 15.90 14.88
CA ILE A 221 3.33 15.92 13.65
C ILE A 221 2.27 14.84 13.73
N TYR A 222 1.02 15.21 13.47
CA TYR A 222 -0.08 14.26 13.24
C TYR A 222 -0.32 14.14 11.74
N VAL A 223 -0.56 12.92 11.28
CA VAL A 223 -0.96 12.66 9.89
C VAL A 223 -2.30 11.93 9.92
N LEU A 224 -3.31 12.54 9.35
CA LEU A 224 -4.69 12.05 9.39
C LEU A 224 -5.17 11.65 8.01
N GLY A 225 -6.00 10.63 7.94
CA GLY A 225 -6.66 10.20 6.72
C GLY A 225 -7.81 9.25 7.03
N TYR A 226 -8.70 9.04 6.09
CA TYR A 226 -9.82 8.11 6.25
C TYR A 226 -9.95 7.21 5.02
N GLY A 227 -10.66 6.08 5.16
CA GLY A 227 -10.82 5.15 4.06
C GLY A 227 -9.48 4.70 3.47
N VAL A 228 -9.33 4.78 2.15
CA VAL A 228 -8.08 4.44 1.46
C VAL A 228 -6.93 5.37 1.83
N ASP A 229 -7.24 6.63 2.12
CA ASP A 229 -6.24 7.64 2.50
C ASP A 229 -5.61 7.38 3.87
N TYR A 230 -6.29 6.60 4.73
CA TYR A 230 -5.69 6.19 6.00
C TYR A 230 -4.41 5.36 5.80
N GLY A 231 -4.36 4.51 4.78
CA GLY A 231 -3.11 3.82 4.40
C GLY A 231 -1.99 4.78 4.02
N SER A 232 -2.34 5.87 3.31
CA SER A 232 -1.39 6.94 2.96
C SER A 232 -1.00 7.78 4.17
N ALA A 233 -1.92 8.02 5.11
CA ALA A 233 -1.62 8.71 6.37
C ALA A 233 -0.65 7.91 7.25
N LEU A 234 -0.82 6.59 7.33
CA LEU A 234 0.12 5.70 8.02
C LEU A 234 1.51 5.73 7.38
N GLU A 235 1.58 5.78 6.03
CA GLU A 235 2.86 5.91 5.34
C GLU A 235 3.50 7.29 5.56
N GLY A 236 2.71 8.36 5.51
CA GLY A 236 3.16 9.71 5.84
C GLY A 236 3.72 9.81 7.25
N MET A 237 3.00 9.23 8.23
CA MET A 237 3.49 9.11 9.61
C MET A 237 4.85 8.40 9.66
N LEU A 238 4.97 7.25 8.98
CA LEU A 238 6.19 6.46 8.99
C LEU A 238 7.35 7.26 8.37
N LYS A 239 7.16 7.83 7.17
CA LYS A 239 8.22 8.56 6.46
C LYS A 239 8.66 9.83 7.18
N VAL A 240 7.72 10.61 7.69
CA VAL A 240 8.04 11.82 8.47
C VAL A 240 8.80 11.45 9.74
N GLY A 241 8.38 10.40 10.44
CA GLY A 241 9.06 9.90 11.64
C GLY A 241 10.48 9.42 11.35
N GLU A 242 10.67 8.64 10.27
CA GLU A 242 11.99 8.13 9.86
C GLU A 242 12.97 9.24 9.46
N MET A 243 12.48 10.25 8.74
CA MET A 243 13.34 11.30 8.16
C MET A 243 13.62 12.44 9.14
N LEU A 244 12.60 12.91 9.86
CA LEU A 244 12.74 14.04 10.78
C LEU A 244 13.12 13.60 12.20
N ARG A 245 12.97 12.32 12.53
CA ARG A 245 13.17 11.76 13.89
C ARG A 245 12.35 12.50 14.95
N LEU A 246 11.16 12.95 14.55
CA LEU A 246 10.16 13.59 15.41
C LEU A 246 9.08 12.59 15.79
N PRO A 247 8.44 12.74 16.95
CA PRO A 247 7.20 12.04 17.25
C PRO A 247 6.15 12.34 16.19
N THR A 248 5.82 11.35 15.37
CA THR A 248 4.81 11.45 14.33
C THR A 248 3.76 10.39 14.57
N ILE A 249 2.49 10.78 14.53
CA ILE A 249 1.37 9.92 14.92
C ILE A 249 0.34 9.93 13.80
N GLY A 250 -0.03 8.76 13.32
CA GLY A 250 -1.11 8.58 12.35
C GLY A 250 -2.41 8.23 13.04
N TYR A 251 -3.49 8.91 12.66
CA TYR A 251 -4.84 8.56 13.09
C TYR A 251 -5.79 8.48 11.90
N GLU A 252 -6.80 7.64 12.05
CA GLU A 252 -8.00 7.76 11.26
C GLU A 252 -8.67 9.11 11.62
N LEU A 253 -9.25 9.78 10.61
CA LEU A 253 -9.69 11.17 10.73
C LEU A 253 -10.70 11.38 11.88
N GLU A 254 -11.77 10.58 11.95
CA GLU A 254 -12.78 10.70 13.01
C GLU A 254 -12.23 10.27 14.37
N GLU A 255 -11.45 9.19 14.44
CA GLU A 255 -10.82 8.73 15.67
C GLU A 255 -9.92 9.81 16.30
N TYR A 256 -9.33 10.67 15.49
CA TYR A 256 -8.56 11.79 16.00
C TYR A 256 -9.40 12.75 16.86
N SER A 257 -10.69 12.94 16.54
CA SER A 257 -11.61 13.78 17.29
C SER A 257 -12.02 13.20 18.65
N HIS A 258 -11.90 11.87 18.81
CA HIS A 258 -12.39 11.14 19.99
C HIS A 258 -11.35 11.00 21.11
N GLY A 259 -10.53 12.03 21.33
CA GLY A 259 -9.57 12.09 22.42
C GLY A 259 -8.23 12.71 22.04
N PRO A 260 -7.56 12.29 20.97
CA PRO A 260 -6.26 12.82 20.58
C PRO A 260 -6.21 14.35 20.42
N THR A 261 -7.30 14.98 20.00
CA THR A 261 -7.45 16.45 19.93
C THR A 261 -7.19 17.15 21.26
N MET A 262 -7.44 16.50 22.40
CA MET A 262 -7.16 17.06 23.72
C MET A 262 -5.66 17.19 24.01
N ALA A 263 -4.81 16.52 23.24
CA ALA A 263 -3.36 16.59 23.36
C ALA A 263 -2.72 17.67 22.48
N ILE A 264 -3.53 18.46 21.75
CA ILE A 264 -3.03 19.52 20.88
C ILE A 264 -2.37 20.61 21.73
N GLN A 265 -1.17 20.99 21.34
CA GLN A 265 -0.40 22.07 21.94
C GLN A 265 0.13 23.03 20.86
N LYS A 266 0.70 24.16 21.28
CA LYS A 266 1.45 25.02 20.38
C LYS A 266 2.62 24.22 19.76
N ASN A 267 3.05 24.62 18.58
CA ASN A 267 4.15 23.98 17.86
C ASN A 267 3.86 22.51 17.45
N GLN A 268 2.63 22.22 17.11
CA GLN A 268 2.27 20.94 16.50
C GLN A 268 1.68 21.18 15.10
N THR A 269 1.99 20.29 14.19
CA THR A 269 1.46 20.32 12.82
C THR A 269 0.52 19.14 12.61
N ILE A 270 -0.61 19.41 11.99
CA ILE A 270 -1.57 18.39 11.56
C ILE A 270 -1.56 18.40 10.03
N LEU A 271 -1.22 17.27 9.44
CA LEU A 271 -1.31 17.01 8.00
C LEU A 271 -2.53 16.13 7.76
N ILE A 272 -3.45 16.59 6.93
CA ILE A 272 -4.65 15.83 6.58
C ILE A 272 -4.53 15.40 5.13
N ILE A 273 -4.68 14.10 4.87
CA ILE A 273 -4.72 13.51 3.53
C ILE A 273 -6.17 13.16 3.24
N GLY A 274 -6.73 13.78 2.21
CA GLY A 274 -8.10 13.53 1.80
C GLY A 274 -8.21 13.67 0.29
N SER A 275 -8.46 12.55 -0.37
CA SER A 275 -8.67 12.47 -1.83
C SER A 275 -10.08 12.01 -2.20
N ASP A 276 -10.81 11.42 -1.26
CA ASP A 276 -12.18 10.95 -1.46
C ASP A 276 -13.18 12.09 -1.22
N GLU A 277 -14.14 12.22 -2.11
CA GLU A 277 -15.18 13.25 -2.02
C GLU A 277 -16.23 12.96 -0.92
N VAL A 278 -16.32 11.72 -0.45
CA VAL A 278 -17.40 11.27 0.45
C VAL A 278 -17.39 12.02 1.78
N GLU A 279 -16.23 12.17 2.41
CA GLU A 279 -16.07 12.85 3.71
C GLU A 279 -15.28 14.17 3.61
N PHE A 280 -15.14 14.71 2.40
CA PHE A 280 -14.33 15.90 2.17
C PHE A 280 -14.82 17.11 2.97
N GLU A 281 -16.13 17.35 2.97
CA GLU A 281 -16.75 18.45 3.74
C GLU A 281 -16.51 18.25 5.25
N ARG A 282 -16.60 17.03 5.74
CA ARG A 282 -16.31 16.71 7.12
C ARG A 282 -14.85 16.97 7.46
N MET A 283 -13.92 16.58 6.58
CA MET A 283 -12.50 16.84 6.72
C MET A 283 -12.19 18.34 6.88
N LEU A 284 -12.89 19.21 6.15
CA LEU A 284 -12.70 20.66 6.23
C LEU A 284 -13.16 21.27 7.57
N THR A 285 -13.87 20.50 8.40
CA THR A 285 -14.31 20.96 9.74
C THR A 285 -13.31 20.69 10.85
N PHE A 286 -12.23 19.93 10.55
CA PHE A 286 -11.11 19.68 11.46
C PHE A 286 -10.05 20.77 11.36
#